data_476df774c9c8f22997e789563ae6c1cc
#
_entry.id   476df774c9c8f22997e789563ae6c1cc
#
_cell.length_a   1.000
_cell.length_b   1.000
_cell.length_c   1.000
_cell.angle_alpha   90.00
_cell.angle_beta   90.00
_cell.angle_gamma   90.00
#
_symmetry.space_group_name_H-M   'P 1'
#
loop_
_entity.id
_entity.type
_entity.pdbx_description
1 polymer ?
#
loop_
_entity_poly.entity_id
_entity_poly.type
_entity_poly.pdbx_seq_one_letter_code
_entity_poly.pdbx_strand_id
1 'polypeptide(L)'
;KAAFQARMNDEFEAGKDYKPNKADWLDGKWSHLDKNGEEYERGKTAIAEATLAQVGQALTSVPEGFPLHKTVGRLLDARRSMFDSGAGFDWATGEALAFGSLLTEGYPVRLAGQDSTRGTFSQRHSGLVNQETEERFYPLNAIRKGQAQYEVIDSMLSEYAVLGFEYGYS
;
A
#
# COMPACT_ATOMS: atom_id res chain seq x y z
N LYS A 1 28.09 27.81 -4.01
CA LYS A 1 28.14 26.78 -5.05
C LYS A 1 29.45 25.98 -5.01
N ALA A 2 30.63 26.62 -5.09
CA ALA A 2 31.93 25.92 -5.09
C ALA A 2 32.16 25.03 -3.84
N ALA A 3 31.86 25.52 -2.65
CA ALA A 3 32.00 24.76 -1.41
C ALA A 3 31.10 23.51 -1.37
N PHE A 4 29.86 23.64 -1.88
CA PHE A 4 28.96 22.49 -1.99
C PHE A 4 29.48 21.45 -2.98
N GLN A 5 29.98 21.89 -4.13
CA GLN A 5 30.56 21.00 -5.13
C GLN A 5 31.81 20.26 -4.58
N ALA A 6 32.65 20.96 -3.83
CA ALA A 6 33.81 20.33 -3.18
C ALA A 6 33.36 19.21 -2.23
N ARG A 7 32.39 19.50 -1.35
CA ARG A 7 31.85 18.49 -0.43
C ARG A 7 31.27 17.29 -1.15
N MET A 8 30.50 17.49 -2.22
CA MET A 8 29.95 16.39 -3.02
C MET A 8 31.04 15.51 -3.65
N ASN A 9 32.14 16.13 -4.11
CA ASN A 9 33.28 15.38 -4.64
C ASN A 9 33.99 14.58 -3.54
N ASP A 10 34.16 15.16 -2.34
CA ASP A 10 34.79 14.49 -1.21
C ASP A 10 33.97 13.27 -0.77
N GLU A 11 32.65 13.41 -0.67
CA GLU A 11 31.73 12.29 -0.35
C GLU A 11 31.73 11.21 -1.45
N PHE A 12 31.83 11.61 -2.70
CA PHE A 12 31.92 10.66 -3.81
C PHE A 12 33.20 9.84 -3.75
N GLU A 13 34.34 10.46 -3.45
CA GLU A 13 35.61 9.75 -3.28
C GLU A 13 35.59 8.83 -2.05
N ALA A 14 35.06 9.29 -0.94
CA ALA A 14 34.89 8.47 0.27
C ALA A 14 33.98 7.26 0.03
N GLY A 15 32.96 7.40 -0.81
CA GLY A 15 32.04 6.32 -1.16
C GLY A 15 32.67 5.17 -1.94
N LYS A 16 33.78 5.41 -2.66
CA LYS A 16 34.46 4.35 -3.42
C LYS A 16 35.04 3.24 -2.55
N ASP A 17 35.49 3.58 -1.35
CA ASP A 17 36.11 2.64 -0.40
C ASP A 17 35.13 2.18 0.69
N TYR A 18 33.88 2.66 0.66
CA TYR A 18 32.89 2.31 1.63
C TYR A 18 32.52 0.83 1.55
N LYS A 19 32.71 0.11 2.63
CA LYS A 19 32.27 -1.27 2.79
C LYS A 19 31.16 -1.30 3.83
N PRO A 20 29.90 -1.57 3.40
CA PRO A 20 28.80 -1.68 4.34
C PRO A 20 29.11 -2.78 5.36
N ASN A 21 28.97 -2.45 6.64
CA ASN A 21 29.02 -3.47 7.68
C ASN A 21 27.62 -4.10 7.85
N LYS A 22 27.55 -5.26 8.52
CA LYS A 22 26.28 -5.95 8.74
C LYS A 22 25.28 -5.10 9.56
N ALA A 23 25.77 -4.21 10.42
CA ALA A 23 24.96 -3.38 11.28
C ALA A 23 24.13 -2.35 10.50
N ASP A 24 24.67 -1.84 9.39
CA ASP A 24 24.00 -0.80 8.60
C ASP A 24 22.71 -1.27 7.90
N TRP A 25 22.56 -2.58 7.70
CA TRP A 25 21.45 -3.16 6.92
C TRP A 25 20.38 -3.88 7.72
N LEU A 26 20.74 -4.51 8.81
CA LEU A 26 19.90 -5.49 9.49
C LEU A 26 19.68 -5.21 10.97
N ASP A 27 20.32 -4.19 11.51
CA ASP A 27 20.11 -3.79 12.89
C ASP A 27 18.78 -3.03 13.04
N GLY A 28 18.19 -3.09 14.21
CA GLY A 28 16.89 -2.49 14.49
C GLY A 28 15.71 -3.42 14.16
N LYS A 29 14.65 -2.86 13.62
CA LYS A 29 13.38 -3.60 13.37
C LYS A 29 13.47 -4.78 12.40
N TRP A 30 14.53 -4.87 11.60
CA TRP A 30 14.75 -5.92 10.62
C TRP A 30 15.64 -7.06 11.10
N SER A 31 16.25 -6.94 12.30
CA SER A 31 17.21 -7.92 12.85
C SER A 31 16.63 -9.33 13.06
N HIS A 32 15.30 -9.42 13.18
CA HIS A 32 14.58 -10.68 13.37
C HIS A 32 14.27 -11.43 12.07
N LEU A 33 14.51 -10.79 10.90
CA LEU A 33 14.29 -11.44 9.61
C LEU A 33 15.45 -12.38 9.30
N ASP A 34 15.14 -13.67 9.22
CA ASP A 34 16.11 -14.70 8.87
C ASP A 34 16.32 -14.75 7.34
N LYS A 35 17.59 -14.81 6.94
CA LYS A 35 17.99 -14.99 5.54
C LYS A 35 18.10 -16.47 5.14
N ASN A 36 17.97 -17.37 6.10
CA ASN A 36 18.30 -18.79 5.93
C ASN A 36 17.11 -19.65 5.45
N GLY A 37 16.03 -19.03 4.97
CA GLY A 37 15.00 -19.77 4.25
C GLY A 37 15.61 -20.48 3.04
N GLU A 38 15.32 -21.75 2.85
CA GLU A 38 15.72 -22.45 1.63
C GLU A 38 15.15 -21.71 0.42
N GLU A 39 15.97 -21.51 -0.60
CA GLU A 39 15.71 -20.66 -1.79
C GLU A 39 14.40 -21.01 -2.53
N TYR A 40 13.75 -22.11 -2.16
CA TYR A 40 12.52 -22.64 -2.77
C TYR A 40 11.36 -22.86 -1.80
N GLU A 41 11.51 -22.54 -0.52
CA GLU A 41 10.38 -22.64 0.41
C GLU A 41 9.34 -21.55 0.12
N ARG A 42 8.18 -22.01 -0.35
CA ARG A 42 7.02 -21.12 -0.47
C ARG A 42 6.42 -20.89 0.91
N GLY A 43 6.49 -19.67 1.40
CA GLY A 43 5.80 -19.28 2.64
C GLY A 43 4.29 -19.54 2.55
N LYS A 44 3.67 -19.78 3.70
CA LYS A 44 2.20 -19.84 3.80
C LYS A 44 1.64 -18.43 3.66
N THR A 45 1.04 -18.13 2.51
CA THR A 45 0.41 -16.84 2.23
C THR A 45 -1.12 -16.88 2.27
N ALA A 46 -1.68 -18.04 2.57
CA ALA A 46 -3.12 -18.21 2.70
C ALA A 46 -3.64 -17.55 3.99
N ILE A 47 -4.79 -16.90 3.88
CA ILE A 47 -5.45 -16.16 4.94
C ILE A 47 -6.79 -16.81 5.23
N ALA A 48 -7.25 -16.74 6.49
CA ALA A 48 -8.54 -17.30 6.89
C ALA A 48 -9.67 -16.63 6.10
N GLU A 49 -10.62 -17.43 5.63
CA GLU A 49 -11.80 -16.98 4.86
C GLU A 49 -12.60 -15.89 5.61
N ALA A 50 -12.73 -16.05 6.94
CA ALA A 50 -13.40 -15.06 7.77
C ALA A 50 -12.72 -13.67 7.71
N THR A 51 -11.38 -13.61 7.65
CA THR A 51 -10.65 -12.36 7.49
C THR A 51 -10.89 -11.77 6.11
N LEU A 52 -10.85 -12.60 5.06
CA LEU A 52 -11.15 -12.15 3.69
C LEU A 52 -12.57 -11.62 3.56
N ALA A 53 -13.55 -12.28 4.18
CA ALA A 53 -14.94 -11.83 4.20
C ALA A 53 -15.09 -10.47 4.92
N GLN A 54 -14.39 -10.28 6.06
CA GLN A 54 -14.40 -9.02 6.79
C GLN A 54 -13.81 -7.87 5.97
N VAL A 55 -12.67 -8.11 5.30
CA VAL A 55 -12.05 -7.13 4.39
C VAL A 55 -12.98 -6.84 3.20
N GLY A 56 -13.56 -7.88 2.61
CA GLY A 56 -14.50 -7.76 1.50
C GLY A 56 -15.73 -6.93 1.83
N GLN A 57 -16.28 -7.11 3.02
CA GLN A 57 -17.39 -6.30 3.51
C GLN A 57 -17.01 -4.82 3.59
N ALA A 58 -15.83 -4.50 4.16
CA ALA A 58 -15.35 -3.13 4.21
C ALA A 58 -15.15 -2.52 2.82
N LEU A 59 -14.52 -3.27 1.89
CA LEU A 59 -14.25 -2.84 0.52
C LEU A 59 -15.51 -2.52 -0.30
N THR A 60 -16.64 -3.11 0.05
CA THR A 60 -17.91 -2.93 -0.66
C THR A 60 -18.92 -2.08 0.09
N SER A 61 -18.53 -1.56 1.26
CA SER A 61 -19.37 -0.69 2.09
C SER A 61 -19.00 0.77 1.91
N VAL A 62 -19.98 1.64 1.99
CA VAL A 62 -19.84 3.11 1.96
C VAL A 62 -20.60 3.68 3.16
N PRO A 63 -20.11 4.79 3.74
CA PRO A 63 -20.85 5.48 4.78
C PRO A 63 -22.27 5.89 4.33
N GLU A 64 -23.21 5.93 5.26
CA GLU A 64 -24.56 6.42 4.98
C GLU A 64 -24.50 7.88 4.51
N GLY A 65 -25.29 8.21 3.49
CA GLY A 65 -25.32 9.57 2.92
C GLY A 65 -24.06 9.97 2.14
N PHE A 66 -23.25 8.99 1.68
CA PHE A 66 -22.04 9.27 0.90
C PHE A 66 -22.30 9.04 -0.60
N PRO A 67 -22.64 10.08 -1.38
CA PRO A 67 -22.93 9.93 -2.80
C PRO A 67 -21.67 9.61 -3.60
N LEU A 68 -21.72 8.48 -4.31
CA LEU A 68 -20.64 8.01 -5.18
C LEU A 68 -20.89 8.41 -6.65
N HIS A 69 -19.79 8.60 -7.37
CA HIS A 69 -19.87 8.62 -8.82
C HIS A 69 -20.43 7.30 -9.37
N LYS A 70 -21.35 7.35 -10.32
CA LYS A 70 -22.06 6.19 -10.88
C LYS A 70 -21.13 5.04 -11.33
N THR A 71 -19.99 5.36 -11.94
CA THR A 71 -19.02 4.34 -12.39
C THR A 71 -18.36 3.65 -11.21
N VAL A 72 -18.03 4.39 -10.13
CA VAL A 72 -17.45 3.81 -8.93
C VAL A 72 -18.47 2.94 -8.21
N GLY A 73 -19.74 3.34 -8.15
CA GLY A 73 -20.82 2.50 -7.61
C GLY A 73 -20.89 1.14 -8.32
N ARG A 74 -20.87 1.14 -9.66
CA ARG A 74 -20.85 -0.12 -10.45
C ARG A 74 -19.63 -1.00 -10.16
N LEU A 75 -18.46 -0.39 -9.94
CA LEU A 75 -17.25 -1.13 -9.56
C LEU A 75 -17.43 -1.80 -8.19
N LEU A 76 -18.01 -1.11 -7.21
CA LEU A 76 -18.30 -1.70 -5.90
C LEU A 76 -19.33 -2.83 -5.98
N ASP A 77 -20.36 -2.69 -6.82
CA ASP A 77 -21.34 -3.76 -7.07
C ASP A 77 -20.70 -4.99 -7.73
N ALA A 78 -19.77 -4.78 -8.68
CA ALA A 78 -19.01 -5.88 -9.28
C ALA A 78 -18.14 -6.59 -8.25
N ARG A 79 -17.44 -5.83 -7.38
CA ARG A 79 -16.68 -6.42 -6.27
C ARG A 79 -17.56 -7.21 -5.31
N ARG A 80 -18.74 -6.69 -4.94
CA ARG A 80 -19.69 -7.40 -4.10
C ARG A 80 -20.06 -8.74 -4.71
N SER A 81 -20.35 -8.78 -6.02
CA SER A 81 -20.65 -10.02 -6.74
C SER A 81 -19.49 -11.03 -6.69
N MET A 82 -18.23 -10.59 -6.70
CA MET A 82 -17.07 -11.48 -6.52
C MET A 82 -17.08 -12.15 -5.15
N PHE A 83 -17.38 -11.39 -4.07
CA PHE A 83 -17.49 -11.94 -2.72
C PHE A 83 -18.69 -12.86 -2.55
N ASP A 84 -19.84 -12.50 -3.11
CA ASP A 84 -21.07 -13.31 -3.04
C ASP A 84 -20.92 -14.66 -3.76
N SER A 85 -20.18 -14.67 -4.87
CA SER A 85 -19.93 -15.89 -5.64
C SER A 85 -18.69 -16.68 -5.19
N GLY A 86 -17.78 -16.05 -4.44
CA GLY A 86 -16.49 -16.61 -4.07
C GLY A 86 -15.54 -16.84 -5.26
N ALA A 87 -15.79 -16.20 -6.40
CA ALA A 87 -15.05 -16.42 -7.64
C ALA A 87 -14.89 -15.14 -8.47
N GLY A 88 -13.99 -15.19 -9.45
CA GLY A 88 -13.79 -14.10 -10.41
C GLY A 88 -13.08 -12.87 -9.86
N PHE A 89 -12.34 -13.02 -8.76
CA PHE A 89 -11.56 -11.92 -8.18
C PHE A 89 -10.55 -11.37 -9.18
N ASP A 90 -10.60 -10.07 -9.39
CA ASP A 90 -9.60 -9.35 -10.18
C ASP A 90 -8.35 -9.01 -9.35
N TRP A 91 -7.27 -8.59 -10.03
CA TRP A 91 -6.02 -8.23 -9.38
C TRP A 91 -6.16 -7.07 -8.38
N ALA A 92 -7.00 -6.08 -8.66
CA ALA A 92 -7.20 -4.95 -7.78
C ALA A 92 -7.91 -5.36 -6.48
N THR A 93 -8.86 -6.27 -6.56
CA THR A 93 -9.54 -6.85 -5.39
C THR A 93 -8.58 -7.75 -4.61
N GLY A 94 -7.76 -8.57 -5.30
CA GLY A 94 -6.73 -9.39 -4.66
C GLY A 94 -5.69 -8.54 -3.90
N GLU A 95 -5.21 -7.46 -4.50
CA GLU A 95 -4.33 -6.49 -3.85
C GLU A 95 -4.98 -5.89 -2.59
N ALA A 96 -6.24 -5.45 -2.71
CA ALA A 96 -6.95 -4.87 -1.58
C ALA A 96 -7.20 -5.87 -0.44
N LEU A 97 -7.45 -7.15 -0.75
CA LEU A 97 -7.54 -8.22 0.23
C LEU A 97 -6.21 -8.45 0.95
N ALA A 98 -5.10 -8.45 0.23
CA ALA A 98 -3.77 -8.60 0.81
C ALA A 98 -3.44 -7.42 1.74
N PHE A 99 -3.67 -6.19 1.31
CA PHE A 99 -3.47 -5.01 2.16
C PHE A 99 -4.38 -5.04 3.39
N GLY A 100 -5.67 -5.33 3.20
CA GLY A 100 -6.63 -5.39 4.31
C GLY A 100 -6.28 -6.46 5.34
N SER A 101 -5.75 -7.60 4.92
CA SER A 101 -5.31 -8.64 5.86
C SER A 101 -4.12 -8.18 6.69
N LEU A 102 -3.10 -7.56 6.07
CA LEU A 102 -1.97 -6.99 6.79
C LEU A 102 -2.40 -5.94 7.82
N LEU A 103 -3.34 -5.07 7.45
CA LEU A 103 -3.89 -4.06 8.38
C LEU A 103 -4.58 -4.71 9.58
N THR A 104 -5.30 -5.81 9.36
CA THR A 104 -5.94 -6.55 10.46
C THR A 104 -4.95 -7.31 11.34
N GLU A 105 -3.80 -7.70 10.80
CA GLU A 105 -2.69 -8.30 11.55
C GLU A 105 -1.84 -7.26 12.31
N GLY A 106 -2.09 -5.96 12.10
CA GLY A 106 -1.39 -4.88 12.78
C GLY A 106 -0.22 -4.28 12.00
N TYR A 107 -0.04 -4.66 10.73
CA TYR A 107 0.98 -4.11 9.86
C TYR A 107 0.45 -2.91 9.08
N PRO A 108 1.02 -1.71 9.22
CA PRO A 108 0.63 -0.57 8.41
C PRO A 108 1.05 -0.79 6.96
N VAL A 109 0.20 -0.32 6.04
CA VAL A 109 0.46 -0.38 4.60
C VAL A 109 0.48 1.04 4.05
N ARG A 110 1.58 1.42 3.40
CA ARG A 110 1.69 2.66 2.65
C ARG A 110 1.89 2.37 1.17
N LEU A 111 1.06 2.97 0.35
CA LEU A 111 1.16 2.92 -1.09
C LEU A 111 1.39 4.34 -1.62
N ALA A 112 2.61 4.62 -2.06
CA ALA A 112 2.97 5.90 -2.66
C ALA A 112 3.39 5.69 -4.12
N GLY A 113 2.94 6.57 -4.99
CA GLY A 113 3.26 6.53 -6.40
C GLY A 113 2.29 7.33 -7.23
N GLN A 114 2.52 7.37 -8.55
CA GLN A 114 1.64 8.04 -9.48
C GLN A 114 0.28 7.35 -9.53
N ASP A 115 -0.79 8.12 -9.42
CA ASP A 115 -2.18 7.62 -9.46
C ASP A 115 -2.47 6.47 -8.47
N SER A 116 -1.78 6.40 -7.34
CA SER A 116 -1.88 5.27 -6.40
C SER A 116 -3.29 5.09 -5.84
N THR A 117 -4.02 6.19 -5.61
CA THR A 117 -5.38 6.12 -5.05
C THR A 117 -6.37 5.47 -6.01
N ARG A 118 -6.39 5.91 -7.26
CA ARG A 118 -7.32 5.43 -8.29
C ARG A 118 -6.78 4.22 -9.05
N GLY A 119 -5.48 4.18 -9.25
CA GLY A 119 -4.79 3.35 -10.22
C GLY A 119 -4.79 4.00 -11.60
N THR A 120 -3.66 3.93 -12.32
CA THR A 120 -3.50 4.52 -13.66
C THR A 120 -4.58 4.03 -14.64
N PHE A 121 -5.01 2.79 -14.51
CA PHE A 121 -6.06 2.17 -15.32
C PHE A 121 -7.44 2.19 -14.65
N SER A 122 -7.65 3.04 -13.65
CA SER A 122 -8.90 3.13 -12.87
C SER A 122 -9.34 1.81 -12.23
N GLN A 123 -8.41 0.95 -11.89
CA GLN A 123 -8.68 -0.39 -11.36
C GLN A 123 -8.77 -0.42 -9.84
N ARG A 124 -7.98 0.41 -9.13
CA ARG A 124 -7.84 0.31 -7.67
C ARG A 124 -8.98 0.96 -6.91
N HIS A 125 -9.20 2.26 -7.11
CA HIS A 125 -10.18 3.05 -6.36
C HIS A 125 -10.15 2.77 -4.86
N SER A 126 -8.96 2.86 -4.24
CA SER A 126 -8.78 2.64 -2.80
C SER A 126 -9.29 3.79 -1.94
N GLY A 127 -9.44 4.96 -2.52
CA GLY A 127 -10.13 6.12 -1.94
C GLY A 127 -11.38 6.45 -2.72
N LEU A 128 -12.51 6.58 -2.02
CA LEU A 128 -13.80 6.98 -2.57
C LEU A 128 -14.01 8.48 -2.31
N VAL A 129 -14.56 9.18 -3.27
CA VAL A 129 -14.79 10.64 -3.19
C VAL A 129 -16.28 10.91 -3.14
N ASN A 130 -16.72 11.63 -2.11
CA ASN A 130 -18.08 12.15 -2.02
C ASN A 130 -18.30 13.19 -3.13
N GLN A 131 -19.35 13.01 -3.93
CA GLN A 131 -19.60 13.86 -5.09
C GLN A 131 -20.17 15.24 -4.74
N GLU A 132 -20.58 15.47 -3.50
CA GLU A 132 -21.12 16.73 -3.01
C GLU A 132 -20.12 17.50 -2.15
N THR A 133 -19.41 16.78 -1.24
CA THR A 133 -18.52 17.41 -0.26
C THR A 133 -17.05 17.31 -0.61
N GLU A 134 -16.69 16.47 -1.59
CA GLU A 134 -15.32 16.12 -1.98
C GLU A 134 -14.53 15.39 -0.87
N GLU A 135 -15.16 15.03 0.24
CA GLU A 135 -14.55 14.23 1.28
C GLU A 135 -14.11 12.88 0.75
N ARG A 136 -12.99 12.40 1.26
CA ARG A 136 -12.43 11.10 0.88
C ARG A 136 -12.70 10.06 1.97
N PHE A 137 -13.16 8.91 1.56
CA PHE A 137 -13.33 7.73 2.41
C PHE A 137 -12.43 6.61 1.91
N TYR A 138 -11.70 5.99 2.82
CA TYR A 138 -10.78 4.88 2.53
C TYR A 138 -11.34 3.59 3.17
N PRO A 139 -11.98 2.70 2.40
CA PRO A 139 -12.61 1.49 2.92
C PRO A 139 -11.67 0.61 3.74
N LEU A 140 -10.41 0.50 3.34
CA LEU A 140 -9.39 -0.28 4.05
C LEU A 140 -9.08 0.26 5.46
N ASN A 141 -9.41 1.50 5.76
CA ASN A 141 -9.29 2.06 7.12
C ASN A 141 -10.52 1.81 8.00
N ALA A 142 -11.55 1.15 7.46
CA ALA A 142 -12.81 0.90 8.13
C ALA A 142 -13.12 -0.60 8.33
N ILE A 143 -12.12 -1.49 8.27
CA ILE A 143 -12.31 -2.93 8.41
C ILE A 143 -12.69 -3.27 9.86
N ARG A 144 -11.92 -2.78 10.83
CA ARG A 144 -12.20 -2.96 12.27
C ARG A 144 -11.54 -1.88 13.12
N LYS A 145 -12.03 -1.71 14.34
CA LYS A 145 -11.38 -0.83 15.32
C LYS A 145 -10.02 -1.40 15.74
N GLY A 146 -9.02 -0.52 15.88
CA GLY A 146 -7.69 -0.89 16.37
C GLY A 146 -6.81 -1.60 15.34
N GLN A 147 -7.21 -1.64 14.08
CA GLN A 147 -6.34 -2.08 12.98
C GLN A 147 -5.19 -1.10 12.72
N ALA A 148 -4.18 -1.55 11.98
CA ALA A 148 -3.16 -0.66 11.45
C ALA A 148 -3.72 0.25 10.34
N GLN A 149 -2.98 1.30 10.01
CA GLN A 149 -3.41 2.32 9.06
C GLN A 149 -3.00 1.98 7.63
N TYR A 150 -3.93 2.17 6.70
CA TYR A 150 -3.67 2.24 5.27
C TYR A 150 -3.46 3.70 4.87
N GLU A 151 -2.31 3.99 4.28
CA GLU A 151 -1.97 5.29 3.75
C GLU A 151 -1.76 5.17 2.23
N VAL A 152 -2.45 5.98 1.45
CA VAL A 152 -2.26 6.05 0.01
C VAL A 152 -1.98 7.48 -0.42
N ILE A 153 -0.91 7.66 -1.18
CA ILE A 153 -0.40 8.97 -1.56
C ILE A 153 -0.16 9.00 -3.07
N ASP A 154 -0.80 9.94 -3.73
CA ASP A 154 -0.57 10.20 -5.15
C ASP A 154 0.67 11.10 -5.28
N SER A 155 1.76 10.57 -5.83
CA SER A 155 2.96 11.33 -6.11
C SER A 155 2.83 12.18 -7.36
N MET A 156 3.77 13.10 -7.55
CA MET A 156 3.97 13.75 -8.84
C MET A 156 4.36 12.73 -9.92
N LEU A 157 4.11 13.09 -11.17
CA LEU A 157 4.42 12.27 -12.36
C LEU A 157 5.94 12.24 -12.61
N SER A 158 6.67 11.47 -11.78
CA SER A 158 8.12 11.33 -11.89
C SER A 158 8.61 10.17 -11.02
N GLU A 159 9.48 9.34 -11.55
CA GLU A 159 10.17 8.27 -10.81
C GLU A 159 11.03 8.86 -9.68
N TYR A 160 11.64 10.01 -9.88
CA TYR A 160 12.37 10.73 -8.85
C TYR A 160 11.47 11.14 -7.68
N ALA A 161 10.23 11.52 -7.95
CA ALA A 161 9.28 11.89 -6.89
C ALA A 161 8.95 10.69 -6.00
N VAL A 162 8.80 9.50 -6.58
CA VAL A 162 8.54 8.26 -5.83
C VAL A 162 9.74 7.87 -4.98
N LEU A 163 10.93 7.81 -5.56
CA LEU A 163 12.16 7.48 -4.85
C LEU A 163 12.52 8.52 -3.80
N GLY A 164 12.36 9.80 -4.11
CA GLY A 164 12.59 10.89 -3.17
C GLY A 164 11.64 10.87 -2.00
N PHE A 165 10.37 10.50 -2.22
CA PHE A 165 9.40 10.33 -1.16
C PHE A 165 9.80 9.19 -0.21
N GLU A 166 10.15 8.01 -0.74
CA GLU A 166 10.57 6.88 0.08
C GLU A 166 11.84 7.19 0.89
N TYR A 167 12.83 7.82 0.25
CA TYR A 167 14.06 8.22 0.93
C TYR A 167 13.81 9.24 2.06
N GLY A 168 12.90 10.19 1.84
CA GLY A 168 12.60 11.22 2.84
C GLY A 168 11.63 10.76 3.94
N TYR A 169 10.87 9.67 3.71
CA TYR A 169 9.93 9.11 4.68
C TYR A 169 10.61 8.13 5.65
N SER A 170 11.59 7.36 5.18
CA SER A 170 12.36 6.42 6.00
C SER A 170 13.43 7.10 6.84
#